data_750d24337690ef53551db496ccf3c0cd
#
_entry.id   750d24337690ef53551db496ccf3c0cd
#
_cell.length_a   1.000
_cell.length_b   1.000
_cell.length_c   1.000
_cell.angle_alpha   90.00
_cell.angle_beta   90.00
_cell.angle_gamma   90.00
#
_symmetry.space_group_name_H-M   'P 1'
#
loop_
_entity.id
_entity.type
_entity.pdbx_description
1 polymer ?
#
loop_
_entity_poly.entity_id
_entity_poly.type
_entity_poly.pdbx_seq_one_letter_code
_entity_poly.pdbx_strand_id
1 'polypeptide(L)'
;MSYTTQAKVDAIRSVAFGSITGSFVALGTALGFLARIICFTNTTDQDVFLSTDGTTNQILVPAGSFKLFDITTNHRPVNHDDFCFAVGTQFYVKYASAPSKGAVYIEVIYAQPSATPSTGY
;
A
#
# COMPACT_ATOMS: atom_id res chain seq x y z
N MET A 1 8.66 0.85 -32.34
CA MET A 1 9.24 1.02 -30.99
C MET A 1 8.26 0.56 -29.95
N SER A 2 8.70 -0.17 -28.98
CA SER A 2 7.82 -0.63 -27.91
C SER A 2 8.41 -0.28 -26.56
N TYR A 3 7.51 -0.09 -25.61
CA TYR A 3 7.88 0.14 -24.22
C TYR A 3 7.42 -1.05 -23.40
N THR A 4 8.20 -1.40 -22.41
CA THR A 4 7.81 -2.42 -21.47
C THR A 4 7.41 -1.76 -20.17
N THR A 5 6.45 -2.36 -19.50
CA THR A 5 6.07 -1.96 -18.14
C THR A 5 6.64 -2.99 -17.20
N GLN A 6 7.39 -2.53 -16.22
CA GLN A 6 8.05 -3.40 -15.26
C GLN A 6 7.40 -3.28 -13.91
N ALA A 7 7.28 -4.42 -13.23
CA ALA A 7 6.87 -4.41 -11.83
C ALA A 7 8.08 -4.06 -10.98
N LYS A 8 7.90 -3.10 -10.09
CA LYS A 8 8.92 -2.70 -9.12
C LYS A 8 8.36 -2.83 -7.73
N VAL A 9 9.20 -3.24 -6.81
CA VAL A 9 8.80 -3.38 -5.41
C VAL A 9 9.35 -2.19 -4.64
N ASP A 10 8.47 -1.44 -4.00
CA ASP A 10 8.85 -0.29 -3.19
C ASP A 10 9.41 -0.77 -1.85
N ALA A 11 10.09 0.12 -1.14
CA ALA A 11 10.57 -0.18 0.19
C ALA A 11 9.39 -0.46 1.12
N ILE A 12 9.52 -1.48 1.96
CA ILE A 12 8.46 -1.83 2.90
C ILE A 12 8.27 -0.70 3.91
N ARG A 13 7.01 -0.44 4.22
CA ARG A 13 6.65 0.53 5.27
C ARG A 13 6.13 -0.24 6.46
N SER A 14 6.45 0.24 7.65
CA SER A 14 5.99 -0.45 8.85
C SER A 14 5.85 0.52 10.01
N VAL A 15 5.03 0.11 10.98
CA VAL A 15 4.93 0.78 12.27
C VAL A 15 4.81 -0.29 13.34
N ALA A 16 5.65 -0.19 14.36
CA ALA A 16 5.64 -1.15 15.47
C ALA A 16 4.42 -0.92 16.36
N PHE A 17 4.01 -1.96 17.06
CA PHE A 17 2.81 -1.91 17.91
C PHE A 17 2.85 -0.76 18.92
N GLY A 18 4.03 -0.47 19.45
CA GLY A 18 4.17 0.59 20.46
C GLY A 18 4.00 2.00 19.91
N SER A 19 4.03 2.17 18.59
CA SER A 19 3.84 3.46 17.94
C SER A 19 2.43 3.63 17.38
N ILE A 20 1.59 2.59 17.46
CA ILE A 20 0.19 2.68 17.04
C ILE A 20 -0.62 3.14 18.26
N THR A 21 -1.57 4.05 18.01
CA THR A 21 -2.42 4.59 19.07
C THR A 21 -3.89 4.39 18.73
N GLY A 22 -4.78 4.83 19.61
CA GLY A 22 -6.21 4.81 19.36
C GLY A 22 -6.67 5.88 18.38
N SER A 23 -5.76 6.73 17.91
CA SER A 23 -6.00 7.71 16.86
C SER A 23 -5.10 7.36 15.68
N PHE A 24 -5.53 7.76 14.46
CA PHE A 24 -4.72 7.44 13.28
C PHE A 24 -3.34 8.09 13.34
N VAL A 25 -2.33 7.27 13.06
CA VAL A 25 -0.93 7.72 12.92
C VAL A 25 -0.45 7.32 11.54
N ALA A 26 0.49 8.07 11.00
CA ALA A 26 1.01 7.78 9.67
C ALA A 26 1.69 6.41 9.65
N LEU A 27 1.37 5.62 8.65
CA LEU A 27 1.99 4.31 8.42
C LEU A 27 3.03 4.48 7.33
N GLY A 28 4.24 4.82 7.75
CA GLY A 28 5.32 5.08 6.82
C GLY A 28 5.14 6.35 6.04
N THR A 29 5.81 6.44 4.92
CA THR A 29 5.76 7.61 4.03
C THR A 29 4.65 7.46 3.01
N ALA A 30 4.24 8.57 2.42
CA ALA A 30 3.28 8.58 1.34
C ALA A 30 3.84 7.83 0.12
N LEU A 31 2.93 7.33 -0.72
CA LEU A 31 3.34 6.63 -1.93
C LEU A 31 4.07 7.58 -2.88
N GLY A 32 5.25 7.16 -3.32
CA GLY A 32 6.01 7.92 -4.31
C GLY A 32 5.73 7.51 -5.75
N PHE A 33 4.95 6.46 -5.94
CA PHE A 33 4.64 5.90 -7.25
C PHE A 33 3.17 5.52 -7.32
N LEU A 34 2.67 5.37 -8.54
CA LEU A 34 1.32 4.85 -8.77
C LEU A 34 1.31 3.36 -8.42
N ALA A 35 0.68 3.02 -7.32
CA ALA A 35 0.69 1.64 -6.83
C ALA A 35 -0.44 0.82 -7.43
N ARG A 36 -0.15 -0.43 -7.76
CA ARG A 36 -1.11 -1.33 -8.37
C ARG A 36 -1.44 -2.53 -7.50
N ILE A 37 -0.51 -2.94 -6.67
CA ILE A 37 -0.72 -4.04 -5.73
C ILE A 37 -0.20 -3.57 -4.38
N ILE A 38 -1.05 -3.66 -3.37
CA ILE A 38 -0.69 -3.29 -2.01
C ILE A 38 -1.12 -4.40 -1.08
N CYS A 39 -0.20 -4.85 -0.24
CA CYS A 39 -0.51 -5.83 0.79
C CYS A 39 -0.31 -5.20 2.16
N PHE A 40 -1.36 -5.22 2.96
CA PHE A 40 -1.32 -4.79 4.35
C PHE A 40 -1.22 -6.02 5.23
N THR A 41 -0.22 -6.09 6.09
CA THR A 41 -0.02 -7.22 6.98
C THR A 41 -0.03 -6.73 8.43
N ASN A 42 -0.86 -7.38 9.24
CA ASN A 42 -0.98 -7.07 10.67
C ASN A 42 -0.45 -8.25 11.47
N THR A 43 0.74 -8.12 12.03
CA THR A 43 1.30 -9.16 12.89
C THR A 43 1.06 -8.88 14.38
N THR A 44 0.25 -7.86 14.68
CA THR A 44 -0.10 -7.57 16.08
C THR A 44 -1.16 -8.54 16.57
N ASP A 45 -1.40 -8.53 17.86
CA ASP A 45 -2.43 -9.37 18.50
C ASP A 45 -3.79 -8.67 18.60
N GLN A 46 -3.97 -7.54 17.92
CA GLN A 46 -5.23 -6.81 17.88
C GLN A 46 -5.56 -6.39 16.45
N ASP A 47 -6.86 -6.21 16.19
CA ASP A 47 -7.31 -5.70 14.91
C ASP A 47 -6.87 -4.25 14.73
N VAL A 48 -6.55 -3.87 13.50
CA VAL A 48 -6.21 -2.48 13.19
C VAL A 48 -7.09 -1.97 12.06
N PHE A 49 -7.32 -0.67 12.08
CA PHE A 49 -8.01 0.04 11.00
C PHE A 49 -7.01 0.88 10.23
N LEU A 50 -7.18 0.91 8.92
CA LEU A 50 -6.36 1.71 8.03
C LEU A 50 -7.22 2.77 7.36
N SER A 51 -6.57 3.87 7.02
CA SER A 51 -7.26 5.00 6.40
C SER A 51 -6.31 5.72 5.45
N THR A 52 -6.88 6.36 4.43
CA THR A 52 -6.13 7.24 3.54
C THR A 52 -6.39 8.72 3.86
N ASP A 53 -7.37 9.02 4.72
CA ASP A 53 -7.70 10.40 5.09
C ASP A 53 -7.34 10.74 6.54
N GLY A 54 -6.96 9.75 7.33
CA GLY A 54 -6.59 9.94 8.72
C GLY A 54 -7.75 10.14 9.69
N THR A 55 -8.99 9.96 9.23
CA THR A 55 -10.17 10.17 10.07
C THR A 55 -11.20 9.05 9.97
N THR A 56 -11.31 8.41 8.82
CA THR A 56 -12.35 7.40 8.55
C THR A 56 -11.76 6.01 8.58
N ASN A 57 -12.43 5.09 9.30
CA ASN A 57 -12.06 3.68 9.27
C ASN A 57 -12.44 3.11 7.89
N GLN A 58 -11.46 2.86 7.04
CA GLN A 58 -11.70 2.43 5.67
C GLN A 58 -11.38 0.96 5.45
N ILE A 59 -10.34 0.45 6.09
CA ILE A 59 -9.88 -0.92 5.90
C ILE A 59 -9.67 -1.54 7.27
N LEU A 60 -10.19 -2.74 7.46
CA LEU A 60 -9.94 -3.54 8.67
C LEU A 60 -8.96 -4.65 8.34
N VAL A 61 -7.87 -4.74 9.08
CA VAL A 61 -6.95 -5.87 9.00
C VAL A 61 -6.96 -6.59 10.34
N PRO A 62 -7.57 -7.78 10.41
CA PRO A 62 -7.65 -8.51 11.67
C PRO A 62 -6.28 -8.90 12.20
N ALA A 63 -6.22 -9.16 13.50
CA ALA A 63 -5.00 -9.61 14.16
C ALA A 63 -4.42 -10.84 13.47
N GLY A 64 -3.11 -10.81 13.20
CA GLY A 64 -2.43 -11.94 12.58
C GLY A 64 -2.80 -12.21 11.14
N SER A 65 -3.42 -11.24 10.47
CA SER A 65 -3.94 -11.42 9.11
C SER A 65 -3.33 -10.40 8.16
N PHE A 66 -3.70 -10.54 6.89
CA PHE A 66 -3.30 -9.59 5.87
C PHE A 66 -4.45 -9.32 4.91
N LYS A 67 -4.36 -8.21 4.18
CA LYS A 67 -5.26 -7.92 3.06
C LYS A 67 -4.43 -7.52 1.86
N LEU A 68 -4.72 -8.15 0.74
CA LEU A 68 -4.05 -7.88 -0.52
C LEU A 68 -5.03 -7.17 -1.45
N PHE A 69 -4.60 -6.03 -1.96
CA PHE A 69 -5.36 -5.30 -2.97
C PHE A 69 -4.58 -5.34 -4.28
N ASP A 70 -5.14 -6.00 -5.27
CA ASP A 70 -4.56 -6.12 -6.60
C ASP A 70 -5.53 -5.49 -7.59
N ILE A 71 -5.14 -4.34 -8.14
CA ILE A 71 -6.00 -3.61 -9.07
C ILE A 71 -5.45 -3.62 -10.48
N THR A 72 -4.54 -4.54 -10.78
CA THR A 72 -3.92 -4.62 -12.11
C THR A 72 -4.90 -5.07 -13.19
N THR A 73 -5.96 -5.75 -12.82
CA THR A 73 -6.96 -6.24 -13.78
C THR A 73 -7.80 -5.14 -14.38
N ASN A 74 -7.69 -3.91 -13.89
CA ASN A 74 -8.46 -2.79 -14.39
C ASN A 74 -7.72 -1.99 -15.45
N HIS A 75 -6.66 -2.54 -15.98
CA HIS A 75 -5.87 -1.90 -17.02
C HIS A 75 -6.71 -1.73 -18.30
N ARG A 76 -6.65 -0.55 -18.89
CA ARG A 76 -7.37 -0.24 -20.12
C ARG A 76 -6.38 0.28 -21.16
N PRO A 77 -5.77 -0.62 -21.93
CA PRO A 77 -4.67 -0.22 -22.81
C PRO A 77 -5.08 0.76 -23.89
N VAL A 78 -6.33 0.73 -24.34
CA VAL A 78 -6.77 1.61 -25.41
C VAL A 78 -6.82 3.05 -24.94
N ASN A 79 -7.29 3.29 -23.73
CA ASN A 79 -7.47 4.63 -23.19
C ASN A 79 -6.35 5.07 -22.26
N HIS A 80 -5.47 4.16 -21.92
CA HIS A 80 -4.44 4.41 -20.90
C HIS A 80 -5.03 4.81 -19.55
N ASP A 81 -6.27 4.40 -19.29
CA ASP A 81 -6.98 4.69 -18.05
C ASP A 81 -6.68 3.61 -17.02
N ASP A 82 -5.46 3.60 -16.50
CA ASP A 82 -5.07 2.62 -15.52
C ASP A 82 -5.65 2.99 -14.17
N PHE A 83 -6.20 2.00 -13.50
CA PHE A 83 -6.71 2.16 -12.15
C PHE A 83 -5.56 1.85 -11.18
N CYS A 84 -5.22 2.81 -10.33
CA CYS A 84 -4.12 2.64 -9.39
C CYS A 84 -4.28 3.61 -8.22
N PHE A 85 -3.52 3.34 -7.15
CA PHE A 85 -3.44 4.27 -6.04
C PHE A 85 -2.56 5.46 -6.42
N ALA A 86 -3.03 6.66 -6.12
CA ALA A 86 -2.37 7.87 -6.56
C ALA A 86 -1.04 8.10 -5.86
N VAL A 87 -0.12 8.75 -6.54
CA VAL A 87 1.10 9.28 -5.93
C VAL A 87 0.69 10.26 -4.83
N GLY A 88 1.35 10.18 -3.70
CA GLY A 88 1.03 11.03 -2.55
C GLY A 88 0.02 10.44 -1.59
N THR A 89 -0.56 9.27 -1.91
CA THR A 89 -1.47 8.61 -0.98
C THR A 89 -0.72 8.25 0.30
N GLN A 90 -1.24 8.74 1.43
CA GLN A 90 -0.68 8.45 2.74
C GLN A 90 -1.63 7.50 3.46
N PHE A 91 -1.09 6.41 3.97
CA PHE A 91 -1.87 5.49 4.78
C PHE A 91 -1.66 5.79 6.26
N TYR A 92 -2.73 5.60 7.03
CA TYR A 92 -2.74 5.80 8.47
C TYR A 92 -3.26 4.54 9.12
N VAL A 93 -2.89 4.32 10.36
CA VAL A 93 -3.30 3.14 11.11
C VAL A 93 -3.66 3.52 12.54
N LYS A 94 -4.67 2.82 13.08
CA LYS A 94 -5.00 2.91 14.50
C LYS A 94 -5.51 1.56 14.97
N TYR A 95 -5.54 1.37 16.29
CA TYR A 95 -6.15 0.18 16.88
C TYR A 95 -7.46 0.53 17.56
N ALA A 96 -8.30 -0.50 17.73
CA ALA A 96 -9.47 -0.40 18.61
C ALA A 96 -9.10 -0.76 20.05
N SER A 97 -8.19 -1.71 20.21
CA SER A 97 -7.65 -2.10 21.50
C SER A 97 -6.13 -2.20 21.37
N ALA A 98 -5.41 -1.78 22.41
CA ALA A 98 -3.96 -1.68 22.33
C ALA A 98 -3.31 -3.04 22.12
N PRO A 99 -2.48 -3.21 21.08
CA PRO A 99 -1.73 -4.43 20.87
C PRO A 99 -0.54 -4.50 21.84
N SER A 100 -0.05 -5.71 22.05
CA SER A 100 1.08 -5.93 22.95
C SER A 100 2.33 -6.42 22.23
N LYS A 101 2.25 -6.66 20.92
CA LYS A 101 3.38 -7.16 20.14
C LYS A 101 3.12 -6.94 18.65
N GLY A 102 4.17 -7.11 17.85
CA GLY A 102 4.06 -7.14 16.41
C GLY A 102 4.17 -5.77 15.77
N ALA A 103 3.72 -5.70 14.53
CA ALA A 103 3.78 -4.49 13.73
C ALA A 103 2.76 -4.57 12.61
N VAL A 104 2.53 -3.44 11.95
CA VAL A 104 1.73 -3.36 10.74
C VAL A 104 2.66 -2.97 9.60
N TYR A 105 2.54 -3.68 8.48
CA TYR A 105 3.40 -3.50 7.33
C TYR A 105 2.59 -3.17 6.09
N ILE A 106 3.18 -2.39 5.19
CA ILE A 106 2.66 -2.19 3.85
C ILE A 106 3.74 -2.60 2.85
N GLU A 107 3.38 -3.50 1.95
CA GLU A 107 4.23 -3.89 0.83
C GLU A 107 3.56 -3.41 -0.45
N VAL A 108 4.32 -2.74 -1.30
CA VAL A 108 3.77 -2.05 -2.47
C VAL A 108 4.51 -2.51 -3.72
N ILE A 109 3.72 -2.85 -4.74
CA ILE A 109 4.25 -3.12 -6.08
C ILE A 109 3.66 -2.07 -7.01
N TYR A 110 4.52 -1.40 -7.74
CA TYR A 110 4.10 -0.39 -8.70
C TYR A 110 4.58 -0.75 -10.10
N ALA A 111 3.90 -0.20 -11.08
CA ALA A 111 4.27 -0.37 -12.47
C ALA A 111 5.04 0.84 -12.93
N GLN A 112 6.18 0.59 -13.56
CA GLN A 112 7.00 1.65 -14.09
C GLN A 112 7.32 1.33 -15.55
N PRO A 113 6.96 2.21 -16.48
CA PRO A 113 7.37 2.03 -17.86
C PRO A 113 8.88 2.09 -17.97
N SER A 114 9.44 1.34 -18.90
CA SER A 114 10.86 1.41 -19.20
C SER A 114 11.20 2.85 -19.58
N ALA A 115 12.22 3.40 -18.98
CA ALA A 115 12.64 4.76 -19.27
C ALA A 115 13.23 4.88 -20.68
N THR A 116 13.80 3.81 -21.17
CA THR A 116 14.30 3.77 -22.54
C THR A 116 13.41 2.85 -23.32
N PRO A 117 13.03 3.24 -24.55
CA PRO A 117 12.37 2.28 -25.42
C PRO A 117 13.25 1.06 -25.53
N SER A 118 12.62 -0.07 -25.52
CA SER A 118 13.41 -1.25 -25.71
C SER A 118 13.98 -1.16 -27.10
N THR A 119 15.17 -0.85 -27.15
CA THR A 119 15.68 -0.68 -28.37
C THR A 119 16.56 -1.48 -28.81
N GLY A 120 16.12 -1.53 -28.75
CA GLY A 120 16.71 -1.86 -28.97
C GLY A 120 16.98 -1.91 -29.74
N TYR A 121 16.66 -1.84 -29.83
CA TYR A 121 16.80 -1.88 -30.44
C TYR A 121 16.92 -1.95 -31.01
#